data_3526ce457d1f047300cae23300f7be85
#
_entry.id   3526ce457d1f047300cae23300f7be85
#
_cell.length_a   1.000
_cell.length_b   1.000
_cell.length_c   1.000
_cell.angle_alpha   90.00
_cell.angle_beta   90.00
_cell.angle_gamma   90.00
#
_symmetry.space_group_name_H-M   'P 1'
#
loop_
_entity.id
_entity.type
_entity.pdbx_description
1 polymer ?
#
loop_
_entity_poly.entity_id
_entity_poly.type
_entity_poly.pdbx_seq_one_letter_code
_entity_poly.pdbx_strand_id
1 'polypeptide(L)'
;MSRGLGDVYKRQVKEYIEKNIDTIDRNGDGVIGYVLAIGDIGHNDSIARTRGVRKALGTGVDKSGEIDSAPAGTNSDGKAAEVQDGKITVNGKDYVVRELASQEMKNSAGATWDAATAGNAIGTWSSSFGESIDVVVSNNDGMGMSMFNAWSKDNKVPTFGYDANSDAVAAIAEGYGGTISQHADVQAYLTLRVLRNALDGVDIDTGIGTEDDAGNVLSDDVYVYKDDERSYYALNVAVTADNYKDFTDSTVVWAPVSTQLDSAKHPTKKVWLNIYNASDNFLSSTYQPLLQKYDDLLNLDVEYIGGDGQTESNITNRLGNPSQYDAFAINMVKTDNAASYTALLNQ
;
A
#
# COMPACT_ATOMS: atom_id res chain seq x y z
N MET A 1 -9.05 -0.30 7.50
CA MET A 1 -9.35 0.30 6.17
C MET A 1 -8.64 1.64 6.05
N SER A 2 -7.84 1.83 5.07
CA SER A 2 -6.95 2.99 4.93
C SER A 2 -7.65 4.18 4.28
N ARG A 3 -8.52 4.86 5.01
CA ARG A 3 -8.96 6.20 4.62
C ARG A 3 -7.80 7.17 4.83
N GLY A 4 -7.00 7.42 3.84
CA GLY A 4 -5.81 8.26 3.88
C GLY A 4 -4.74 7.80 2.89
N LEU A 5 -4.77 6.52 2.51
CA LEU A 5 -3.87 5.93 1.52
C LEU A 5 -3.84 6.71 0.21
N GLY A 6 -5.00 7.05 -0.33
CA GLY A 6 -5.09 7.85 -1.55
C GLY A 6 -4.62 9.29 -1.38
N ASP A 7 -4.70 9.87 -0.18
CA ASP A 7 -4.42 11.30 0.02
C ASP A 7 -2.93 11.63 0.12
N VAL A 8 -2.10 10.76 0.70
CA VAL A 8 -0.65 10.95 0.75
C VAL A 8 -0.04 10.64 -0.61
N TYR A 9 -0.43 9.53 -1.23
CA TYR A 9 0.08 9.11 -2.54
C TYR A 9 -0.24 10.12 -3.64
N LYS A 10 -1.48 10.64 -3.68
CA LYS A 10 -1.88 11.67 -4.65
C LYS A 10 -1.04 12.95 -4.51
N ARG A 11 -0.70 13.36 -3.28
CA ARG A 11 0.11 14.55 -3.05
C ARG A 11 1.54 14.35 -3.53
N GLN A 12 2.15 13.20 -3.25
CA GLN A 12 3.53 12.93 -3.61
C GLN A 12 3.78 13.05 -5.12
N VAL A 13 2.99 12.39 -5.96
CA VAL A 13 3.13 12.46 -7.43
C VAL A 13 2.90 13.88 -7.93
N LYS A 14 1.84 14.54 -7.46
CA LYS A 14 1.51 15.90 -7.86
C LYS A 14 2.60 16.89 -7.43
N GLU A 15 3.05 16.84 -6.17
CA GLU A 15 4.10 17.72 -5.64
C GLU A 15 5.43 17.53 -6.38
N TYR A 16 5.76 16.28 -6.77
CA TYR A 16 6.94 16.02 -7.60
C TYR A 16 6.81 16.70 -8.98
N ILE A 17 5.67 16.56 -9.65
CA ILE A 17 5.41 17.22 -10.93
C ILE A 17 5.51 18.75 -10.76
N GLU A 18 4.88 19.31 -9.74
CA GLU A 18 4.91 20.75 -9.47
C GLU A 18 6.34 21.29 -9.19
N LYS A 19 7.13 20.53 -8.43
CA LYS A 19 8.53 20.85 -8.12
C LYS A 19 9.44 20.80 -9.35
N ASN A 20 9.13 19.94 -10.31
CA ASN A 20 9.95 19.70 -11.49
C ASN A 20 9.29 20.21 -12.80
N ILE A 21 8.36 21.14 -12.69
CA ILE A 21 7.48 21.55 -13.80
C ILE A 21 8.22 22.04 -15.04
N ASP A 22 9.39 22.62 -14.89
CA ASP A 22 10.20 23.16 -15.97
C ASP A 22 10.96 22.08 -16.78
N THR A 23 11.03 20.85 -16.24
CA THR A 23 11.82 19.75 -16.82
C THR A 23 11.06 18.44 -16.98
N ILE A 24 9.86 18.34 -16.39
CA ILE A 24 9.09 17.11 -16.36
C ILE A 24 8.51 16.73 -17.74
N ASP A 25 8.11 17.71 -18.55
CA ASP A 25 7.64 17.52 -19.93
C ASP A 25 8.85 17.23 -20.81
N ARG A 26 9.11 15.93 -21.06
CA ARG A 26 10.34 15.43 -21.65
C ARG A 26 10.42 15.67 -23.16
N ASN A 27 9.28 15.66 -23.86
CA ASN A 27 9.20 15.89 -25.29
C ASN A 27 8.82 17.33 -25.66
N GLY A 28 8.48 18.17 -24.68
CA GLY A 28 8.14 19.58 -24.85
C GLY A 28 6.81 19.82 -25.57
N ASP A 29 5.87 18.87 -25.52
CA ASP A 29 4.59 18.99 -26.21
C ASP A 29 3.51 19.75 -25.42
N GLY A 30 3.82 20.15 -24.19
CA GLY A 30 2.92 20.86 -23.27
C GLY A 30 1.93 19.95 -22.52
N VAL A 31 2.11 18.64 -22.60
CA VAL A 31 1.32 17.62 -21.92
C VAL A 31 2.22 16.78 -21.00
N ILE A 32 1.85 16.65 -19.75
CA ILE A 32 2.52 15.78 -18.80
C ILE A 32 1.86 14.40 -18.88
N GLY A 33 2.51 13.47 -19.57
CA GLY A 33 2.01 12.12 -19.80
C GLY A 33 2.41 11.15 -18.69
N TYR A 34 1.46 10.36 -18.18
CA TYR A 34 1.78 9.30 -17.24
C TYR A 34 1.17 7.96 -17.62
N VAL A 35 1.76 6.89 -17.12
CA VAL A 35 1.23 5.53 -17.20
C VAL A 35 1.00 4.98 -15.80
N LEU A 36 -0.02 4.09 -15.64
CA LEU A 36 -0.45 3.63 -14.33
C LEU A 36 -0.55 2.09 -14.28
N ALA A 37 0.26 1.47 -13.44
CA ALA A 37 0.17 0.06 -13.09
C ALA A 37 -0.82 -0.14 -11.92
N ILE A 38 -1.93 -0.80 -12.19
CA ILE A 38 -2.97 -1.10 -11.21
C ILE A 38 -2.76 -2.51 -10.67
N GLY A 39 -2.87 -2.70 -9.35
CA GLY A 39 -2.69 -4.00 -8.70
C GLY A 39 -3.85 -4.96 -8.99
N ASP A 40 -4.78 -5.07 -8.06
CA ASP A 40 -6.01 -5.88 -8.18
C ASP A 40 -7.22 -4.94 -8.18
N ILE A 41 -8.03 -4.99 -9.23
CA ILE A 41 -9.20 -4.11 -9.39
C ILE A 41 -10.30 -4.34 -8.33
N GLY A 42 -10.28 -5.47 -7.65
CA GLY A 42 -11.17 -5.78 -6.53
C GLY A 42 -10.59 -5.46 -5.15
N HIS A 43 -9.32 -5.05 -5.08
CA HIS A 43 -8.63 -4.77 -3.82
C HIS A 43 -8.88 -3.31 -3.38
N ASN A 44 -9.37 -3.11 -2.15
CA ASN A 44 -9.71 -1.78 -1.65
C ASN A 44 -8.57 -0.77 -1.75
N ASP A 45 -7.34 -1.18 -1.46
CA ASP A 45 -6.18 -0.30 -1.51
C ASP A 45 -5.81 0.06 -2.95
N SER A 46 -5.87 -0.90 -3.88
CA SER A 46 -5.65 -0.65 -5.30
C SER A 46 -6.64 0.38 -5.84
N ILE A 47 -7.92 0.22 -5.49
CA ILE A 47 -8.99 1.18 -5.82
C ILE A 47 -8.67 2.56 -5.24
N ALA A 48 -8.31 2.63 -3.95
CA ALA A 48 -8.03 3.89 -3.28
C ALA A 48 -6.79 4.59 -3.85
N ARG A 49 -5.71 3.84 -4.12
CA ARG A 49 -4.46 4.36 -4.70
C ARG A 49 -4.70 4.88 -6.12
N THR A 50 -5.38 4.12 -6.98
CA THR A 50 -5.72 4.53 -8.35
C THR A 50 -6.59 5.79 -8.38
N ARG A 51 -7.69 5.80 -7.62
CA ARG A 51 -8.56 6.98 -7.49
C ARG A 51 -7.82 8.19 -6.92
N GLY A 52 -6.93 7.97 -5.95
CA GLY A 52 -6.11 9.01 -5.35
C GLY A 52 -5.23 9.71 -6.38
N VAL A 53 -4.50 8.98 -7.20
CA VAL A 53 -3.64 9.52 -8.27
C VAL A 53 -4.47 10.30 -9.29
N ARG A 54 -5.51 9.69 -9.85
CA ARG A 54 -6.39 10.34 -10.84
C ARG A 54 -7.02 11.62 -10.28
N LYS A 55 -7.46 11.60 -9.03
CA LYS A 55 -7.99 12.79 -8.34
C LYS A 55 -6.97 13.92 -8.22
N ALA A 56 -5.72 13.59 -7.85
CA ALA A 56 -4.67 14.61 -7.69
C ALA A 56 -4.26 15.25 -9.00
N LEU A 57 -4.24 14.45 -10.06
CA LEU A 57 -3.85 14.87 -11.40
C LEU A 57 -5.03 15.42 -12.21
N GLY A 58 -6.25 15.35 -11.66
CA GLY A 58 -7.46 15.86 -12.32
C GLY A 58 -7.95 14.99 -13.47
N THR A 59 -7.45 13.74 -13.56
CA THR A 59 -7.81 12.76 -14.59
C THR A 59 -8.89 11.80 -14.11
N GLY A 60 -9.50 11.02 -14.98
CA GLY A 60 -10.31 9.86 -14.62
C GLY A 60 -11.67 10.15 -13.99
N VAL A 61 -12.26 11.31 -14.27
CA VAL A 61 -13.65 11.60 -13.87
C VAL A 61 -14.58 10.88 -14.84
N ASP A 62 -15.40 9.98 -14.32
CA ASP A 62 -16.42 9.30 -15.12
C ASP A 62 -17.65 10.19 -15.43
N LYS A 63 -18.62 9.63 -16.16
CA LYS A 63 -19.85 10.35 -16.54
C LYS A 63 -20.76 10.70 -15.35
N SER A 64 -20.57 10.05 -14.19
CA SER A 64 -21.31 10.34 -12.95
C SER A 64 -20.66 11.43 -12.10
N GLY A 65 -19.44 11.86 -12.45
CA GLY A 65 -18.63 12.79 -11.68
C GLY A 65 -17.79 12.09 -10.60
N GLU A 66 -17.83 10.77 -10.53
CA GLU A 66 -16.97 9.97 -9.66
C GLU A 66 -15.64 9.66 -10.36
N ILE A 67 -14.60 9.38 -9.57
CA ILE A 67 -13.29 9.01 -10.10
C ILE A 67 -13.23 7.51 -10.24
N ASP A 68 -13.06 7.05 -11.48
CA ASP A 68 -12.95 5.63 -11.79
C ASP A 68 -11.62 5.03 -11.30
N SER A 69 -11.66 3.77 -10.90
CA SER A 69 -10.49 2.96 -10.53
C SER A 69 -10.20 1.83 -11.50
N ALA A 70 -11.02 1.67 -12.54
CA ALA A 70 -10.83 0.64 -13.54
C ALA A 70 -9.61 0.93 -14.44
N PRO A 71 -8.96 -0.12 -14.98
CA PRO A 71 -7.94 0.05 -16.02
C PRO A 71 -8.56 0.70 -17.26
N ALA A 72 -7.91 1.72 -17.80
CA ALA A 72 -8.39 2.40 -18.98
C ALA A 72 -7.80 1.83 -20.29
N GLY A 73 -6.80 0.94 -20.20
CA GLY A 73 -6.10 0.43 -21.38
C GLY A 73 -5.43 1.55 -22.17
N THR A 74 -5.32 1.38 -23.48
CA THR A 74 -4.85 2.36 -24.44
C THR A 74 -5.73 2.36 -25.67
N ASN A 75 -5.96 3.53 -26.27
CA ASN A 75 -6.61 3.65 -27.56
C ASN A 75 -5.62 4.02 -28.70
N SER A 76 -6.11 4.06 -29.94
CA SER A 76 -5.31 4.39 -31.13
C SER A 76 -4.72 5.81 -31.12
N ASP A 77 -5.26 6.70 -30.30
CA ASP A 77 -4.84 8.10 -30.23
C ASP A 77 -3.75 8.33 -29.15
N GLY A 78 -3.23 7.25 -28.55
CA GLY A 78 -2.23 7.33 -27.50
C GLY A 78 -2.75 7.90 -26.19
N LYS A 79 -4.04 7.70 -25.92
CA LYS A 79 -4.70 8.07 -24.66
C LYS A 79 -5.23 6.82 -24.00
N ALA A 80 -5.31 6.84 -22.68
CA ALA A 80 -6.10 5.85 -21.98
C ALA A 80 -7.57 6.02 -22.40
N ALA A 81 -8.22 4.93 -22.76
CA ALA A 81 -9.63 4.95 -23.11
C ALA A 81 -10.44 5.41 -21.89
N GLU A 82 -11.40 6.30 -22.12
CA GLU A 82 -12.37 6.76 -21.10
C GLU A 82 -11.81 7.58 -19.93
N VAL A 83 -10.51 7.92 -19.92
CA VAL A 83 -9.92 8.83 -18.93
C VAL A 83 -9.76 10.23 -19.55
N GLN A 84 -10.34 11.23 -18.90
CA GLN A 84 -10.24 12.62 -19.36
C GLN A 84 -8.86 13.20 -19.03
N ASP A 85 -8.39 14.14 -19.86
CA ASP A 85 -7.21 14.94 -19.54
C ASP A 85 -7.48 15.75 -18.26
N GLY A 86 -6.51 15.75 -17.36
CA GLY A 86 -6.52 16.57 -16.17
C GLY A 86 -5.79 17.88 -16.38
N LYS A 87 -5.76 18.68 -15.30
CA LYS A 87 -5.08 19.96 -15.26
C LYS A 87 -4.43 20.18 -13.91
N ILE A 88 -3.20 20.63 -13.91
CA ILE A 88 -2.52 21.17 -12.74
C ILE A 88 -2.10 22.62 -13.00
N THR A 89 -2.18 23.47 -11.98
CA THR A 89 -1.80 24.87 -12.08
C THR A 89 -0.58 25.15 -11.22
N VAL A 90 0.52 25.58 -11.83
CA VAL A 90 1.75 25.93 -11.13
C VAL A 90 2.14 27.36 -11.50
N ASN A 91 2.40 28.21 -10.50
CA ASN A 91 2.77 29.62 -10.69
C ASN A 91 1.79 30.40 -11.60
N GLY A 92 0.50 30.04 -11.54
CA GLY A 92 -0.55 30.68 -12.36
C GLY A 92 -0.61 30.20 -13.81
N LYS A 93 0.21 29.23 -14.23
CA LYS A 93 0.16 28.60 -15.53
C LYS A 93 -0.47 27.22 -15.43
N ASP A 94 -1.37 26.92 -16.35
CA ASP A 94 -2.04 25.63 -16.46
C ASP A 94 -1.23 24.67 -17.35
N TYR A 95 -1.11 23.41 -16.89
CA TYR A 95 -0.49 22.33 -17.61
C TYR A 95 -1.50 21.17 -17.75
N VAL A 96 -1.57 20.62 -18.96
CA VAL A 96 -2.40 19.44 -19.23
C VAL A 96 -1.70 18.20 -18.65
N VAL A 97 -2.46 17.33 -17.98
CA VAL A 97 -1.99 16.03 -17.52
C VAL A 97 -2.80 14.93 -18.19
N ARG A 98 -2.14 13.92 -18.71
CA ARG A 98 -2.78 12.86 -19.48
C ARG A 98 -2.37 11.46 -18.99
N GLU A 99 -3.35 10.63 -18.70
CA GLU A 99 -3.14 9.19 -18.57
C GLU A 99 -2.99 8.58 -19.96
N LEU A 100 -1.80 8.10 -20.28
CA LEU A 100 -1.49 7.50 -21.59
C LEU A 100 -1.97 6.05 -21.64
N ALA A 101 -1.80 5.32 -20.54
CA ALA A 101 -2.24 3.95 -20.40
C ALA A 101 -2.40 3.56 -18.92
N SER A 102 -3.32 2.64 -18.66
CA SER A 102 -3.37 1.92 -17.39
C SER A 102 -3.83 0.49 -17.60
N GLN A 103 -3.32 -0.42 -16.77
CA GLN A 103 -3.62 -1.84 -16.86
C GLN A 103 -3.59 -2.48 -15.48
N GLU A 104 -4.46 -3.47 -15.25
CA GLU A 104 -4.35 -4.38 -14.11
C GLU A 104 -3.14 -5.30 -14.34
N MET A 105 -2.23 -5.35 -13.38
CA MET A 105 -1.04 -6.20 -13.46
C MET A 105 -1.38 -7.62 -12.99
N LYS A 106 -2.03 -8.34 -13.89
CA LYS A 106 -2.51 -9.71 -13.70
C LYS A 106 -1.86 -10.63 -14.71
N ASN A 107 -1.24 -11.70 -14.23
CA ASN A 107 -0.61 -12.68 -15.10
C ASN A 107 -1.62 -13.69 -15.69
N SER A 108 -1.13 -14.55 -16.60
CA SER A 108 -1.97 -15.55 -17.27
C SER A 108 -2.56 -16.63 -16.33
N ALA A 109 -1.97 -16.81 -15.16
CA ALA A 109 -2.48 -17.72 -14.12
C ALA A 109 -3.54 -17.04 -13.21
N GLY A 110 -3.81 -15.74 -13.43
CA GLY A 110 -4.80 -14.98 -12.68
C GLY A 110 -4.27 -14.30 -11.41
N ALA A 111 -2.99 -14.43 -11.09
CA ALA A 111 -2.38 -13.72 -9.96
C ALA A 111 -2.23 -12.22 -10.30
N THR A 112 -2.64 -11.38 -9.38
CA THR A 112 -2.60 -9.91 -9.46
C THR A 112 -1.37 -9.35 -8.75
N TRP A 113 -1.10 -8.04 -8.87
CA TRP A 113 0.11 -7.38 -8.36
C TRP A 113 1.40 -7.94 -8.98
N ASP A 114 1.30 -8.48 -10.19
CA ASP A 114 2.39 -9.21 -10.84
C ASP A 114 3.46 -8.28 -11.40
N ALA A 115 4.65 -8.34 -10.79
CA ALA A 115 5.79 -7.51 -11.16
C ALA A 115 6.31 -7.79 -12.59
N ALA A 116 6.26 -9.05 -13.04
CA ALA A 116 6.71 -9.41 -14.39
C ALA A 116 5.76 -8.83 -15.44
N THR A 117 4.46 -8.87 -15.21
CA THR A 117 3.45 -8.22 -16.05
C THR A 117 3.69 -6.72 -16.13
N ALA A 118 4.02 -6.06 -15.01
CA ALA A 118 4.33 -4.63 -14.98
C ALA A 118 5.61 -4.29 -15.79
N GLY A 119 6.66 -5.09 -15.65
CA GLY A 119 7.88 -4.95 -16.45
C GLY A 119 7.64 -5.11 -17.96
N ASN A 120 6.79 -6.05 -18.36
CA ASN A 120 6.39 -6.21 -19.75
C ASN A 120 5.53 -5.05 -20.27
N ALA A 121 4.62 -4.55 -19.42
CA ALA A 121 3.75 -3.42 -19.75
C ALA A 121 4.57 -2.16 -20.04
N ILE A 122 5.55 -1.81 -19.20
CA ILE A 122 6.39 -0.62 -19.44
C ILE A 122 7.24 -0.76 -20.72
N GLY A 123 7.70 -1.96 -21.05
CA GLY A 123 8.38 -2.23 -22.33
C GLY A 123 7.49 -1.92 -23.53
N THR A 124 6.23 -2.33 -23.48
CA THR A 124 5.23 -2.03 -24.52
C THR A 124 4.88 -0.53 -24.56
N TRP A 125 4.62 0.07 -23.42
CA TRP A 125 4.24 1.49 -23.32
C TRP A 125 5.38 2.42 -23.73
N SER A 126 6.64 2.12 -23.33
CA SER A 126 7.80 2.90 -23.75
C SER A 126 8.06 2.83 -25.25
N SER A 127 7.71 1.72 -25.90
CA SER A 127 7.77 1.58 -27.36
C SER A 127 6.66 2.35 -28.06
N SER A 128 5.46 2.43 -27.44
CA SER A 128 4.29 3.09 -28.03
C SER A 128 4.30 4.61 -27.86
N PHE A 129 4.69 5.09 -26.68
CA PHE A 129 4.58 6.51 -26.28
C PHE A 129 5.93 7.23 -26.24
N GLY A 130 7.02 6.49 -26.10
CA GLY A 130 8.35 7.09 -26.16
C GLY A 130 8.59 8.13 -25.07
N GLU A 131 8.95 9.34 -25.49
CA GLU A 131 9.25 10.48 -24.63
C GLU A 131 7.99 11.20 -24.11
N SER A 132 6.80 10.81 -24.56
CA SER A 132 5.55 11.31 -23.98
C SER A 132 5.25 10.71 -22.61
N ILE A 133 6.00 9.68 -22.15
CA ILE A 133 5.91 9.21 -20.77
C ILE A 133 6.82 10.06 -19.90
N ASP A 134 6.26 10.91 -19.11
CA ASP A 134 6.97 11.80 -18.18
C ASP A 134 7.00 11.24 -16.76
N VAL A 135 6.00 10.43 -16.40
CA VAL A 135 5.86 9.85 -15.07
C VAL A 135 5.32 8.42 -15.16
N VAL A 136 5.87 7.54 -14.35
CA VAL A 136 5.36 6.17 -14.15
C VAL A 136 4.78 6.07 -12.75
N VAL A 137 3.55 5.57 -12.63
CA VAL A 137 2.86 5.39 -11.37
C VAL A 137 2.50 3.93 -11.20
N SER A 138 2.76 3.38 -10.02
CA SER A 138 2.44 2.00 -9.68
C SER A 138 1.69 1.92 -8.35
N ASN A 139 0.72 1.03 -8.27
CA ASN A 139 0.01 0.83 -7.01
C ASN A 139 0.87 0.22 -5.90
N ASN A 140 2.01 -0.42 -6.20
CA ASN A 140 3.00 -0.85 -5.21
C ASN A 140 4.43 -0.80 -5.72
N ASP A 141 5.40 -0.95 -4.83
CA ASP A 141 6.82 -0.92 -5.16
C ASP A 141 7.28 -2.15 -5.96
N GLY A 142 6.72 -3.33 -5.70
CA GLY A 142 7.11 -4.53 -6.44
C GLY A 142 6.91 -4.38 -7.95
N MET A 143 5.76 -3.87 -8.36
CA MET A 143 5.47 -3.54 -9.76
C MET A 143 6.26 -2.30 -10.21
N GLY A 144 6.33 -1.25 -9.39
CA GLY A 144 7.06 -0.01 -9.68
C GLY A 144 8.54 -0.26 -9.94
N MET A 145 9.22 -1.04 -9.12
CA MET A 145 10.62 -1.41 -9.28
C MET A 145 10.85 -2.26 -10.55
N SER A 146 9.93 -3.18 -10.84
CA SER A 146 10.01 -3.94 -12.08
C SER A 146 9.94 -3.04 -13.33
N MET A 147 9.05 -2.03 -13.31
CA MET A 147 8.94 -1.04 -14.39
C MET A 147 10.18 -0.13 -14.46
N PHE A 148 10.67 0.35 -13.32
CA PHE A 148 11.87 1.19 -13.24
C PHE A 148 13.12 0.47 -13.79
N ASN A 149 13.27 -0.81 -13.44
CA ASN A 149 14.39 -1.62 -13.93
C ASN A 149 14.25 -2.00 -15.40
N ALA A 150 13.03 -2.26 -15.88
CA ALA A 150 12.76 -2.61 -17.26
C ALA A 150 12.79 -1.41 -18.22
N TRP A 151 12.84 -0.17 -17.73
CA TRP A 151 12.97 1.02 -18.55
C TRP A 151 14.31 1.01 -19.29
N SER A 152 14.27 0.80 -20.60
CA SER A 152 15.44 0.53 -21.44
C SER A 152 16.12 1.77 -22.03
N LYS A 153 15.61 2.97 -21.75
CA LYS A 153 16.15 4.22 -22.30
C LYS A 153 17.14 4.86 -21.32
N ASP A 154 18.09 5.62 -21.85
CA ASP A 154 19.18 6.24 -21.07
C ASP A 154 18.70 7.18 -19.96
N ASN A 155 17.58 7.89 -20.20
CA ASN A 155 17.01 8.80 -19.21
C ASN A 155 15.89 8.09 -18.45
N LYS A 156 16.13 7.70 -17.21
CA LYS A 156 15.13 7.14 -16.32
C LYS A 156 13.94 8.10 -16.18
N VAL A 157 12.74 7.54 -16.15
CA VAL A 157 11.51 8.26 -15.87
C VAL A 157 11.21 8.15 -14.38
N PRO A 158 10.85 9.24 -13.69
CA PRO A 158 10.47 9.17 -12.28
C PRO A 158 9.30 8.18 -12.12
N THR A 159 9.56 7.15 -11.33
CA THR A 159 8.61 6.07 -11.06
C THR A 159 8.20 6.12 -9.61
N PHE A 160 6.91 6.05 -9.34
CA PHE A 160 6.34 6.11 -8.01
C PHE A 160 5.67 4.79 -7.65
N GLY A 161 5.92 4.33 -6.44
CA GLY A 161 5.34 3.13 -5.89
C GLY A 161 4.67 3.37 -4.53
N TYR A 162 4.45 2.28 -3.81
CA TYR A 162 3.84 2.27 -2.50
C TYR A 162 4.40 1.07 -1.73
N ASP A 163 4.52 1.12 -0.42
CA ASP A 163 4.94 0.11 0.57
C ASP A 163 6.29 0.41 1.23
N ALA A 164 7.11 1.30 0.64
CA ALA A 164 8.48 1.61 1.09
C ALA A 164 9.35 0.34 1.22
N ASN A 165 9.28 -0.54 0.22
CA ASN A 165 10.16 -1.70 0.15
C ASN A 165 11.62 -1.22 0.08
N SER A 166 12.52 -1.95 0.73
CA SER A 166 13.92 -1.54 0.91
C SER A 166 14.67 -1.27 -0.40
N ASP A 167 14.38 -2.03 -1.45
CA ASP A 167 14.91 -1.84 -2.80
C ASP A 167 14.38 -0.56 -3.47
N ALA A 168 13.10 -0.26 -3.32
CA ALA A 168 12.49 0.96 -3.83
C ALA A 168 13.01 2.21 -3.11
N VAL A 169 13.14 2.14 -1.78
CA VAL A 169 13.72 3.22 -0.97
C VAL A 169 15.18 3.48 -1.38
N ALA A 170 15.98 2.43 -1.57
CA ALA A 170 17.36 2.58 -2.03
C ALA A 170 17.43 3.18 -3.45
N ALA A 171 16.52 2.80 -4.35
CA ALA A 171 16.48 3.28 -5.72
C ALA A 171 16.09 4.77 -5.85
N ILE A 172 15.60 5.42 -4.80
CA ILE A 172 15.36 6.87 -4.79
C ILE A 172 16.67 7.63 -5.08
N ALA A 173 17.81 7.16 -4.55
CA ALA A 173 19.12 7.71 -4.86
C ALA A 173 19.51 7.56 -6.35
N GLU A 174 18.87 6.64 -7.09
CA GLU A 174 19.12 6.33 -8.50
C GLU A 174 18.08 6.93 -9.44
N GLY A 175 17.13 7.73 -8.91
CA GLY A 175 16.11 8.42 -9.70
C GLY A 175 14.70 7.79 -9.62
N TYR A 176 14.45 6.81 -8.73
CA TYR A 176 13.10 6.42 -8.38
C TYR A 176 12.39 7.63 -7.74
N GLY A 177 11.20 7.99 -8.21
CA GLY A 177 10.55 9.25 -7.84
C GLY A 177 10.12 9.30 -6.37
N GLY A 178 9.78 8.14 -5.81
CA GLY A 178 9.41 7.99 -4.40
C GLY A 178 8.43 6.85 -4.16
N THR A 179 8.20 6.58 -2.89
CA THR A 179 7.26 5.58 -2.40
C THR A 179 6.50 6.09 -1.18
N ILE A 180 5.55 5.32 -0.68
CA ILE A 180 4.81 5.63 0.55
C ILE A 180 5.09 4.56 1.59
N SER A 181 5.60 4.96 2.74
CA SER A 181 5.63 4.08 3.92
C SER A 181 4.24 4.00 4.53
N GLN A 182 3.80 2.78 4.77
CA GLN A 182 2.57 2.48 5.50
C GLN A 182 2.83 2.35 7.00
N HIS A 183 4.06 2.57 7.49
CA HIS A 183 4.51 2.20 8.82
C HIS A 183 4.11 0.75 9.16
N ALA A 184 4.68 -0.20 8.44
CA ALA A 184 4.35 -1.62 8.58
C ALA A 184 4.57 -2.14 10.00
N ASP A 185 5.56 -1.64 10.71
CA ASP A 185 5.85 -1.94 12.12
C ASP A 185 4.73 -1.43 13.04
N VAL A 186 4.24 -0.21 12.81
CA VAL A 186 3.09 0.35 13.55
C VAL A 186 1.83 -0.46 13.29
N GLN A 187 1.57 -0.82 12.02
CA GLN A 187 0.42 -1.65 11.67
C GLN A 187 0.49 -3.03 12.33
N ALA A 188 1.64 -3.69 12.28
CA ALA A 188 1.83 -5.00 12.90
C ALA A 188 1.65 -4.93 14.42
N TYR A 189 2.25 -3.92 15.05
CA TYR A 189 2.09 -3.69 16.49
C TYR A 189 0.63 -3.43 16.86
N LEU A 190 -0.04 -2.48 16.21
CA LEU A 190 -1.44 -2.15 16.48
C LEU A 190 -2.35 -3.38 16.33
N THR A 191 -2.13 -4.19 15.28
CA THR A 191 -2.92 -5.41 15.04
C THR A 191 -2.85 -6.37 16.22
N LEU A 192 -1.64 -6.68 16.67
CA LEU A 192 -1.44 -7.66 17.74
C LEU A 192 -1.68 -7.07 19.13
N ARG A 193 -1.39 -5.79 19.33
CA ARG A 193 -1.59 -5.11 20.63
C ARG A 193 -3.08 -4.98 20.97
N VAL A 194 -3.89 -4.51 20.05
CA VAL A 194 -5.35 -4.43 20.21
C VAL A 194 -5.93 -5.80 20.54
N LEU A 195 -5.47 -6.83 19.84
CA LEU A 195 -5.88 -8.21 20.08
C LEU A 195 -5.46 -8.69 21.49
N ARG A 196 -4.22 -8.42 21.90
CA ARG A 196 -3.71 -8.75 23.23
C ARG A 196 -4.52 -8.07 24.33
N ASN A 197 -4.81 -6.78 24.18
CA ASN A 197 -5.61 -6.01 25.14
C ASN A 197 -7.02 -6.59 25.29
N ALA A 198 -7.65 -6.95 24.19
CA ALA A 198 -8.96 -7.59 24.20
C ALA A 198 -8.95 -8.96 24.93
N LEU A 199 -7.91 -9.77 24.72
CA LEU A 199 -7.73 -11.07 25.38
C LEU A 199 -7.44 -10.94 26.87
N ASP A 200 -6.77 -9.88 27.30
CA ASP A 200 -6.51 -9.60 28.72
C ASP A 200 -7.67 -8.89 29.43
N GLY A 201 -8.65 -8.39 28.66
CA GLY A 201 -9.78 -7.61 29.22
C GLY A 201 -9.36 -6.25 29.78
N VAL A 202 -8.26 -5.69 29.29
CA VAL A 202 -7.77 -4.36 29.64
C VAL A 202 -8.26 -3.32 28.65
N ASP A 203 -7.97 -2.04 28.91
CA ASP A 203 -8.34 -0.95 28.01
C ASP A 203 -7.65 -1.11 26.66
N ILE A 204 -8.37 -0.82 25.58
CA ILE A 204 -7.92 -1.07 24.19
C ILE A 204 -6.69 -0.25 23.83
N ASP A 205 -6.48 0.90 24.47
CA ASP A 205 -5.35 1.81 24.25
C ASP A 205 -4.10 1.50 25.10
N THR A 206 -4.17 0.47 25.98
CA THR A 206 -3.02 0.04 26.78
C THR A 206 -1.83 -0.33 25.90
N GLY A 207 -0.69 0.31 26.12
CA GLY A 207 0.51 0.16 25.26
C GLY A 207 0.42 0.92 23.93
N ILE A 208 -0.70 1.61 23.65
CA ILE A 208 -0.90 2.44 22.45
C ILE A 208 -0.91 3.92 22.85
N GLY A 209 -2.01 4.43 23.41
CA GLY A 209 -2.13 5.79 23.92
C GLY A 209 -1.72 5.92 25.39
N THR A 210 -1.72 4.81 26.12
CA THR A 210 -1.28 4.72 27.52
C THR A 210 -0.19 3.68 27.68
N GLU A 211 0.73 3.91 28.61
CA GLU A 211 1.82 2.99 28.92
C GLU A 211 1.28 1.66 29.50
N ASP A 212 1.83 0.54 29.05
CA ASP A 212 1.52 -0.77 29.63
C ASP A 212 2.39 -1.05 30.87
N ASP A 213 2.16 -2.19 31.54
CA ASP A 213 2.88 -2.57 32.75
C ASP A 213 4.34 -2.97 32.53
N ALA A 214 4.77 -3.09 31.28
CA ALA A 214 6.16 -3.30 30.88
C ALA A 214 6.86 -1.99 30.41
N GLY A 215 6.15 -0.87 30.44
CA GLY A 215 6.65 0.44 30.02
C GLY A 215 6.60 0.67 28.51
N ASN A 216 5.84 -0.10 27.76
CA ASN A 216 5.69 0.13 26.33
C ASN A 216 4.53 1.10 26.07
N VAL A 217 4.75 2.03 25.15
CA VAL A 217 3.74 2.93 24.60
C VAL A 217 4.06 3.30 23.17
N LEU A 218 3.05 3.27 22.30
CA LEU A 218 3.19 3.75 20.92
C LEU A 218 3.00 5.26 20.89
N SER A 219 3.87 5.97 20.16
CA SER A 219 3.78 7.42 20.01
C SER A 219 2.51 7.81 19.21
N ASP A 220 1.84 8.89 19.61
CA ASP A 220 0.60 9.38 19.00
C ASP A 220 0.82 10.09 17.65
N ASP A 221 2.07 10.34 17.27
CA ASP A 221 2.44 10.94 15.98
C ASP A 221 2.49 9.93 14.81
N VAL A 222 2.36 8.63 15.08
CA VAL A 222 2.44 7.58 14.04
C VAL A 222 1.11 6.87 13.76
N TYR A 223 0.05 7.18 14.50
CA TYR A 223 -1.28 6.61 14.28
C TYR A 223 -2.41 7.62 14.53
N VAL A 224 -3.62 7.26 14.10
CA VAL A 224 -4.85 7.96 14.45
C VAL A 224 -5.88 6.93 14.90
N TYR A 225 -6.54 7.20 16.03
CA TYR A 225 -7.73 6.47 16.44
C TYR A 225 -9.00 7.21 16.00
N LYS A 226 -9.95 6.48 15.43
CA LYS A 226 -11.29 6.99 15.08
C LYS A 226 -12.33 6.27 15.90
N ASP A 227 -12.94 6.99 16.82
CA ASP A 227 -13.90 6.45 17.77
C ASP A 227 -15.20 5.97 17.11
N ASP A 228 -15.70 6.72 16.13
CA ASP A 228 -16.87 6.38 15.33
C ASP A 228 -16.69 5.09 14.50
N GLU A 229 -15.47 4.78 14.11
CA GLU A 229 -15.11 3.57 13.38
C GLU A 229 -14.53 2.48 14.32
N ARG A 230 -14.23 2.81 15.58
CA ARG A 230 -13.51 1.96 16.55
C ARG A 230 -12.25 1.35 15.96
N SER A 231 -11.46 2.17 15.27
CA SER A 231 -10.35 1.71 14.44
C SER A 231 -9.10 2.57 14.64
N TYR A 232 -7.96 1.90 14.75
CA TYR A 232 -6.64 2.52 14.66
C TYR A 232 -6.14 2.50 13.22
N TYR A 233 -5.50 3.58 12.81
CA TYR A 233 -4.90 3.76 11.50
C TYR A 233 -3.44 4.18 11.65
N ALA A 234 -2.50 3.38 11.19
CA ALA A 234 -1.12 3.82 11.04
C ALA A 234 -1.06 4.96 9.99
N LEU A 235 -0.29 5.99 10.28
CA LEU A 235 -0.15 7.13 9.39
C LEU A 235 0.77 6.76 8.21
N ASN A 236 0.38 7.18 7.02
CA ASN A 236 1.20 7.00 5.82
C ASN A 236 2.14 8.19 5.64
N VAL A 237 3.38 7.91 5.27
CA VAL A 237 4.41 8.94 5.03
C VAL A 237 4.96 8.82 3.62
N ALA A 238 5.05 9.95 2.91
CA ALA A 238 5.74 10.01 1.64
C ALA A 238 7.27 9.88 1.85
N VAL A 239 7.86 8.91 1.17
CA VAL A 239 9.31 8.69 1.15
C VAL A 239 9.85 9.23 -0.16
N THR A 240 10.69 10.26 -0.07
CA THR A 240 11.21 11.04 -1.18
C THR A 240 12.72 11.20 -1.08
N ALA A 241 13.34 11.89 -2.03
CA ALA A 241 14.75 12.24 -1.98
C ALA A 241 15.15 13.02 -0.71
N ASP A 242 14.19 13.70 -0.07
CA ASP A 242 14.46 14.54 1.11
C ASP A 242 14.56 13.72 2.41
N ASN A 243 13.91 12.53 2.49
CA ASN A 243 13.82 11.75 3.74
C ASN A 243 14.09 10.24 3.61
N TYR A 244 14.40 9.72 2.43
CA TYR A 244 14.56 8.25 2.22
C TYR A 244 15.62 7.62 3.14
N LYS A 245 16.59 8.39 3.60
CA LYS A 245 17.65 7.90 4.51
C LYS A 245 17.11 7.43 5.84
N ASP A 246 16.04 8.04 6.35
CA ASP A 246 15.40 7.63 7.59
C ASP A 246 14.75 6.24 7.45
N PHE A 247 14.37 5.86 6.23
CA PHE A 247 13.76 4.55 5.91
C PHE A 247 14.81 3.48 5.50
N THR A 248 16.06 3.85 5.30
CA THR A 248 17.19 2.92 5.10
C THR A 248 17.95 2.65 6.39
N ASP A 249 17.74 3.44 7.42
CA ASP A 249 18.40 3.30 8.72
C ASP A 249 17.60 2.30 9.58
N SER A 250 18.16 1.11 9.77
CA SER A 250 17.55 0.06 10.60
C SER A 250 17.45 0.42 12.09
N THR A 251 18.05 1.53 12.52
CA THR A 251 17.95 2.04 13.90
C THR A 251 16.71 2.90 14.11
N VAL A 252 16.09 3.39 13.04
CA VAL A 252 14.84 4.13 13.10
C VAL A 252 13.68 3.13 13.26
N VAL A 253 13.01 3.19 14.40
CA VAL A 253 11.88 2.33 14.75
C VAL A 253 10.68 3.21 15.10
N TRP A 254 9.60 3.04 14.36
CA TRP A 254 8.38 3.82 14.52
C TRP A 254 7.43 3.23 15.58
N ALA A 255 7.48 1.90 15.78
CA ALA A 255 6.78 1.23 16.87
C ALA A 255 7.81 0.71 17.91
N PRO A 256 8.19 1.52 18.89
CA PRO A 256 9.29 1.25 19.80
C PRO A 256 8.93 0.29 20.95
N VAL A 257 8.42 -0.88 20.64
CA VAL A 257 8.19 -1.93 21.63
C VAL A 257 9.45 -2.73 21.82
N SER A 258 10.10 -2.55 22.94
CA SER A 258 11.38 -3.20 23.26
C SER A 258 11.28 -4.19 24.42
N THR A 259 10.21 -4.11 25.22
CA THR A 259 10.07 -4.90 26.43
C THR A 259 8.96 -5.94 26.28
N GLN A 260 9.33 -7.21 26.43
CA GLN A 260 8.36 -8.31 26.44
C GLN A 260 7.43 -8.22 27.65
N LEU A 261 6.17 -8.53 27.47
CA LEU A 261 5.20 -8.64 28.54
C LEU A 261 5.57 -9.79 29.51
N ASP A 262 5.35 -9.59 30.81
CA ASP A 262 5.55 -10.62 31.82
C ASP A 262 4.54 -11.78 31.61
N SER A 263 5.04 -12.96 31.27
CA SER A 263 4.21 -14.13 30.98
C SER A 263 3.41 -14.63 32.20
N ALA A 264 3.81 -14.25 33.41
CA ALA A 264 3.03 -14.56 34.62
C ALA A 264 1.75 -13.72 34.73
N LYS A 265 1.78 -12.50 34.19
CA LYS A 265 0.62 -11.60 34.12
C LYS A 265 -0.16 -11.75 32.81
N HIS A 266 0.56 -11.97 31.72
CA HIS A 266 0.05 -12.07 30.36
C HIS A 266 0.36 -13.47 29.79
N PRO A 267 -0.35 -14.52 30.18
CA PRO A 267 -0.11 -15.88 29.70
C PRO A 267 -0.27 -15.98 28.19
N THR A 268 0.52 -16.87 27.58
CA THR A 268 0.49 -17.06 26.12
C THR A 268 -0.92 -17.40 25.64
N LYS A 269 -1.34 -16.74 24.57
CA LYS A 269 -2.61 -16.92 23.88
C LYS A 269 -2.43 -17.37 22.46
N LYS A 270 -3.24 -18.32 22.02
CA LYS A 270 -3.16 -18.88 20.67
C LYS A 270 -4.04 -18.09 19.71
N VAL A 271 -3.45 -17.57 18.63
CA VAL A 271 -4.10 -16.72 17.64
C VAL A 271 -4.01 -17.33 16.25
N TRP A 272 -5.10 -17.33 15.52
CA TRP A 272 -5.10 -17.59 14.08
C TRP A 272 -5.07 -16.25 13.32
N LEU A 273 -4.07 -16.07 12.45
CA LEU A 273 -3.92 -14.86 11.66
C LEU A 273 -3.87 -15.18 10.17
N ASN A 274 -4.83 -14.66 9.44
CA ASN A 274 -4.87 -14.77 7.98
C ASN A 274 -4.08 -13.65 7.32
N ILE A 275 -3.18 -14.02 6.41
CA ILE A 275 -2.46 -13.13 5.50
C ILE A 275 -3.08 -13.27 4.10
N TYR A 276 -3.45 -12.17 3.49
CA TYR A 276 -4.15 -12.12 2.20
C TYR A 276 -3.46 -12.92 1.10
N ASN A 277 -2.18 -12.71 0.90
CA ASN A 277 -1.42 -13.34 -0.17
C ASN A 277 0.02 -13.60 0.28
N ALA A 278 0.38 -14.87 0.43
CA ALA A 278 1.73 -15.27 0.85
C ALA A 278 2.81 -14.98 -0.21
N SER A 279 2.41 -14.74 -1.47
CA SER A 279 3.33 -14.39 -2.56
C SER A 279 3.55 -12.88 -2.72
N ASP A 280 2.78 -12.06 -2.01
CA ASP A 280 2.97 -10.61 -2.02
C ASP A 280 4.27 -10.25 -1.29
N ASN A 281 5.12 -9.44 -1.95
CA ASN A 281 6.45 -9.12 -1.43
C ASN A 281 6.39 -8.30 -0.13
N PHE A 282 5.49 -7.32 -0.05
CA PHE A 282 5.32 -6.53 1.17
C PHE A 282 4.85 -7.41 2.34
N LEU A 283 3.85 -8.25 2.11
CA LEU A 283 3.30 -9.12 3.15
C LEU A 283 4.30 -10.16 3.64
N SER A 284 5.02 -10.81 2.73
CA SER A 284 5.95 -11.91 3.06
C SER A 284 7.30 -11.44 3.58
N SER A 285 7.87 -10.36 3.03
CA SER A 285 9.22 -9.91 3.38
C SER A 285 9.29 -8.76 4.39
N THR A 286 8.16 -8.07 4.62
CA THR A 286 8.10 -6.91 5.52
C THR A 286 7.09 -7.10 6.65
N TYR A 287 5.80 -7.29 6.31
CA TYR A 287 4.74 -7.25 7.31
C TYR A 287 4.72 -8.49 8.21
N GLN A 288 4.83 -9.69 7.64
CA GLN A 288 4.84 -10.93 8.44
C GLN A 288 6.05 -11.03 9.39
N PRO A 289 7.30 -10.70 9.00
CA PRO A 289 8.42 -10.64 9.95
C PRO A 289 8.21 -9.66 11.10
N LEU A 290 7.53 -8.54 10.85
CA LEU A 290 7.19 -7.57 11.90
C LEU A 290 6.10 -8.12 12.83
N LEU A 291 5.08 -8.78 12.31
CA LEU A 291 4.09 -9.49 13.13
C LEU A 291 4.78 -10.51 14.03
N GLN A 292 5.68 -11.34 13.49
CA GLN A 292 6.45 -12.36 14.25
C GLN A 292 7.33 -11.75 15.35
N LYS A 293 7.87 -10.53 15.12
CA LYS A 293 8.59 -9.79 16.17
C LYS A 293 7.68 -9.40 17.32
N TYR A 294 6.48 -8.92 17.02
CA TYR A 294 5.57 -8.40 18.04
C TYR A 294 4.73 -9.50 18.71
N ASP A 295 4.46 -10.63 18.05
CA ASP A 295 3.78 -11.76 18.70
C ASP A 295 4.60 -12.32 19.87
N ASP A 296 5.90 -12.48 19.69
CA ASP A 296 6.84 -12.87 20.74
C ASP A 296 6.81 -11.89 21.93
N LEU A 297 6.89 -10.58 21.65
CA LEU A 297 6.89 -9.53 22.68
C LEU A 297 5.55 -9.44 23.46
N LEU A 298 4.45 -9.81 22.82
CA LEU A 298 3.11 -9.76 23.38
C LEU A 298 2.62 -11.13 23.92
N ASN A 299 3.48 -12.12 23.99
CA ASN A 299 3.16 -13.49 24.39
C ASN A 299 1.95 -14.08 23.62
N LEU A 300 2.00 -13.97 22.29
CA LEU A 300 1.01 -14.54 21.38
C LEU A 300 1.65 -15.70 20.61
N ASP A 301 1.00 -16.85 20.58
CA ASP A 301 1.34 -18.00 19.71
C ASP A 301 0.50 -17.85 18.43
N VAL A 302 1.08 -17.23 17.41
CA VAL A 302 0.35 -16.87 16.18
C VAL A 302 0.59 -17.91 15.09
N GLU A 303 -0.47 -18.56 14.66
CA GLU A 303 -0.47 -19.40 13.46
C GLU A 303 -0.79 -18.54 12.23
N TYR A 304 0.23 -18.31 11.39
CA TYR A 304 0.12 -17.50 10.17
C TYR A 304 -0.37 -18.33 9.01
N ILE A 305 -1.54 -17.97 8.46
CA ILE A 305 -2.14 -18.68 7.34
C ILE A 305 -2.06 -17.80 6.10
N GLY A 306 -1.16 -18.13 5.19
CA GLY A 306 -1.04 -17.47 3.89
C GLY A 306 -2.15 -17.89 2.93
N GLY A 307 -2.73 -16.93 2.22
CA GLY A 307 -3.74 -17.14 1.19
C GLY A 307 -3.17 -17.02 -0.23
N ASP A 308 -3.92 -17.55 -1.20
CA ASP A 308 -3.69 -17.33 -2.64
C ASP A 308 -4.66 -16.26 -3.18
N GLY A 309 -4.82 -15.19 -2.43
CA GLY A 309 -5.90 -14.25 -2.59
C GLY A 309 -7.11 -14.62 -1.74
N GLN A 310 -7.93 -13.63 -1.41
CA GLN A 310 -9.09 -13.87 -0.54
C GLN A 310 -10.26 -14.42 -1.35
N THR A 311 -10.38 -15.74 -1.39
CA THR A 311 -11.65 -16.37 -1.68
C THR A 311 -12.25 -16.90 -0.37
N GLU A 312 -13.56 -16.79 -0.23
CA GLU A 312 -14.31 -17.27 0.94
C GLU A 312 -13.98 -18.72 1.31
N SER A 313 -13.88 -19.59 0.33
CA SER A 313 -13.54 -21.00 0.53
C SER A 313 -12.12 -21.23 1.08
N ASN A 314 -11.17 -20.38 0.72
CA ASN A 314 -9.78 -20.54 1.18
C ASN A 314 -9.61 -20.21 2.66
N ILE A 315 -10.43 -19.31 3.18
CA ILE A 315 -10.36 -18.89 4.59
C ILE A 315 -11.05 -19.90 5.48
N THR A 316 -12.29 -20.27 5.15
CA THR A 316 -13.08 -21.23 5.94
C THR A 316 -12.46 -22.63 5.95
N ASN A 317 -11.89 -23.08 4.83
CA ASN A 317 -11.24 -24.39 4.74
C ASN A 317 -9.91 -24.48 5.49
N ARG A 318 -9.24 -23.35 5.75
CA ARG A 318 -7.93 -23.32 6.44
C ARG A 318 -8.05 -23.10 7.95
N LEU A 319 -9.19 -22.67 8.45
CA LEU A 319 -9.39 -22.45 9.88
C LEU A 319 -9.35 -23.75 10.70
N GLY A 320 -9.78 -24.88 10.13
CA GLY A 320 -9.85 -26.16 10.83
C GLY A 320 -10.86 -26.12 11.98
N ASN A 321 -10.39 -26.42 13.20
CA ASN A 321 -11.22 -26.33 14.41
C ASN A 321 -11.04 -24.97 15.09
N PRO A 322 -12.04 -24.05 15.02
CA PRO A 322 -11.94 -22.72 15.63
C PRO A 322 -11.70 -22.74 17.13
N SER A 323 -12.20 -23.76 17.84
CA SER A 323 -12.11 -23.82 19.31
C SER A 323 -10.68 -24.01 19.85
N GLN A 324 -9.70 -24.23 19.02
CA GLN A 324 -8.29 -24.33 19.41
C GLN A 324 -7.60 -22.97 19.56
N TYR A 325 -8.23 -21.87 19.12
CA TYR A 325 -7.66 -20.53 19.19
C TYR A 325 -8.41 -19.66 20.20
N ASP A 326 -7.68 -18.78 20.88
CA ASP A 326 -8.22 -17.77 21.76
C ASP A 326 -8.79 -16.57 20.99
N ALA A 327 -8.23 -16.29 19.79
CA ALA A 327 -8.65 -15.18 18.95
C ALA A 327 -8.28 -15.36 17.47
N PHE A 328 -8.85 -14.48 16.64
CA PHE A 328 -8.64 -14.44 15.19
C PHE A 328 -8.27 -13.03 14.74
N ALA A 329 -7.25 -12.93 13.88
CA ALA A 329 -6.91 -11.70 13.17
C ALA A 329 -7.05 -11.92 11.66
N ILE A 330 -7.72 -11.01 10.97
CA ILE A 330 -8.08 -11.18 9.57
C ILE A 330 -7.58 -9.98 8.77
N ASN A 331 -6.69 -10.23 7.83
CA ASN A 331 -6.26 -9.26 6.84
C ASN A 331 -7.31 -9.15 5.72
N MET A 332 -8.36 -8.37 5.96
CA MET A 332 -9.48 -8.20 5.03
C MET A 332 -9.20 -7.10 4.02
N VAL A 333 -8.95 -7.46 2.77
CA VAL A 333 -8.66 -6.52 1.67
C VAL A 333 -9.80 -6.35 0.66
N LYS A 334 -10.82 -7.22 0.73
CA LYS A 334 -12.03 -7.18 -0.11
C LYS A 334 -13.27 -7.13 0.78
N THR A 335 -14.03 -6.05 0.67
CA THR A 335 -15.24 -5.85 1.50
C THR A 335 -16.36 -6.84 1.18
N ASP A 336 -16.40 -7.38 -0.03
CA ASP A 336 -17.40 -8.37 -0.45
C ASP A 336 -17.33 -9.66 0.37
N ASN A 337 -16.19 -9.94 1.02
CA ASN A 337 -16.00 -11.12 1.85
C ASN A 337 -16.42 -10.92 3.32
N ALA A 338 -16.89 -9.74 3.71
CA ALA A 338 -17.22 -9.43 5.11
C ALA A 338 -18.28 -10.36 5.70
N ALA A 339 -19.28 -10.77 4.91
CA ALA A 339 -20.33 -11.69 5.35
C ALA A 339 -19.79 -13.07 5.74
N SER A 340 -18.80 -13.57 5.01
CA SER A 340 -18.16 -14.87 5.24
C SER A 340 -17.36 -14.87 6.54
N TYR A 341 -16.62 -13.79 6.78
CA TYR A 341 -15.89 -13.63 8.05
C TYR A 341 -16.84 -13.50 9.24
N THR A 342 -17.95 -12.77 9.09
CA THR A 342 -18.98 -12.66 10.13
C THR A 342 -19.58 -14.01 10.47
N ALA A 343 -19.88 -14.84 9.47
CA ALA A 343 -20.39 -16.19 9.69
C ALA A 343 -19.38 -17.08 10.42
N LEU A 344 -18.08 -16.92 10.14
CA LEU A 344 -17.00 -17.63 10.82
C LEU A 344 -16.86 -17.23 12.29
N LEU A 345 -16.91 -15.93 12.59
CA LEU A 345 -16.75 -15.39 13.95
C LEU A 345 -17.96 -15.68 14.86
N ASN A 346 -19.09 -16.06 14.30
CA ASN A 346 -20.31 -16.41 15.05
C ASN A 346 -20.44 -17.94 15.35
N GLN A 347 -19.46 -18.75 15.01
CA GLN A 347 -19.42 -20.18 15.33
C GLN A 347 -18.71 -20.42 16.67
#